data_09cc831d87d92de123114b9703dc355a
#
_entry.id   09cc831d87d92de123114b9703dc355a
#
_cell.length_a   1.000
_cell.length_b   1.000
_cell.length_c   1.000
_cell.angle_alpha   90.00
_cell.angle_beta   90.00
_cell.angle_gamma   90.00
#
_symmetry.space_group_name_H-M   'P 1'
#
loop_
_entity.id
_entity.type
_entity.pdbx_description
1 polymer ?
#
loop_
_entity_poly.entity_id
_entity_poly.type
_entity_poly.pdbx_seq_one_letter_code
_entity_poly.pdbx_strand_id
1 'polypeptide(L)'
;GVIFPNPNAPTGIAMELEAVREILEHNQDVVVIVDEAYVDFGADSALPLIKEYENLLVVRTFSKSRSLAGLRIGYAIGSPALIRYLNDVKFSFNSYTMNQPSIYLGAAAMEDEEYFQGTLRKIVDTREWAKKELLALGFTFHDSKANFIFARHETCAAEELYDALRKADI
;
A
#
# COMPACT_ATOMS: atom_id res chain seq x y z
N GLY A 1 9.37 12.25 -13.91
CA GLY A 1 9.35 11.15 -12.95
C GLY A 1 8.21 10.20 -13.23
N VAL A 2 8.33 9.00 -12.71
CA VAL A 2 7.29 7.96 -12.74
C VAL A 2 6.82 7.72 -11.32
N ILE A 3 5.51 7.62 -11.10
CA ILE A 3 4.93 7.28 -9.79
C ILE A 3 3.72 6.37 -9.99
N PHE A 4 3.69 5.26 -9.26
CA PHE A 4 2.56 4.32 -9.29
C PHE A 4 2.43 3.54 -7.98
N PRO A 5 1.19 3.13 -7.59
CA PRO A 5 0.97 2.26 -6.46
C PRO A 5 1.15 0.79 -6.84
N ASN A 6 1.80 0.02 -5.95
CA ASN A 6 1.92 -1.44 -6.08
C ASN A 6 1.84 -2.10 -4.70
N PRO A 7 0.73 -2.78 -4.35
CA PRO A 7 -0.51 -3.01 -5.13
C PRO A 7 -1.28 -1.74 -5.46
N ASN A 8 -1.98 -1.77 -6.60
CA ASN A 8 -2.78 -0.64 -7.05
C ASN A 8 -4.06 -0.45 -6.23
N ALA A 9 -4.39 0.78 -5.91
CA ALA A 9 -5.70 1.17 -5.42
C ALA A 9 -6.45 1.94 -6.53
N PRO A 10 -7.72 1.58 -6.84
CA PRO A 10 -8.66 0.75 -6.06
C PRO A 10 -8.71 -0.74 -6.48
N THR A 11 -7.94 -1.21 -7.44
CA THR A 11 -8.10 -2.56 -8.02
C THR A 11 -7.57 -3.69 -7.12
N GLY A 12 -6.60 -3.40 -6.26
CA GLY A 12 -5.89 -4.39 -5.46
C GLY A 12 -4.87 -5.24 -6.25
N ILE A 13 -4.74 -5.02 -7.55
CA ILE A 13 -3.82 -5.77 -8.40
C ILE A 13 -2.39 -5.41 -8.05
N ALA A 14 -1.55 -6.42 -7.86
CA ALA A 14 -0.11 -6.25 -7.73
C ALA A 14 0.59 -6.53 -9.07
N MET A 15 1.59 -5.72 -9.35
CA MET A 15 2.53 -5.91 -10.44
C MET A 15 3.66 -6.83 -9.96
N GLU A 16 4.05 -7.77 -10.79
CA GLU A 16 5.21 -8.63 -10.55
C GLU A 16 6.51 -7.81 -10.49
N LEU A 17 7.47 -8.27 -9.70
CA LEU A 17 8.72 -7.53 -9.47
C LEU A 17 9.52 -7.30 -10.77
N GLU A 18 9.43 -8.23 -11.73
CA GLU A 18 10.09 -8.10 -13.03
C GLU A 18 9.51 -6.95 -13.86
N ALA A 19 8.20 -6.72 -13.81
CA ALA A 19 7.59 -5.57 -14.49
C ALA A 19 8.01 -4.23 -13.84
N VAL A 20 8.23 -4.22 -12.51
CA VAL A 20 8.80 -3.05 -11.82
C VAL A 20 10.24 -2.82 -12.30
N ARG A 21 11.03 -3.90 -12.47
CA ARG A 21 12.39 -3.84 -13.02
C ARG A 21 12.41 -3.25 -14.43
N GLU A 22 11.54 -3.70 -15.32
CA GLU A 22 11.41 -3.16 -16.68
C GLU A 22 11.13 -1.64 -16.67
N ILE A 23 10.25 -1.18 -15.76
CA ILE A 23 9.96 0.26 -15.62
C ILE A 23 11.24 1.01 -15.21
N LEU A 24 12.03 0.47 -14.28
CA LEU A 24 13.26 1.10 -13.82
C LEU A 24 14.33 1.16 -14.93
N GLU A 25 14.49 0.09 -15.69
CA GLU A 25 15.44 -0.01 -16.80
C GLU A 25 15.15 0.99 -17.93
N HIS A 26 13.87 1.23 -18.21
CA HIS A 26 13.44 2.17 -19.24
C HIS A 26 13.32 3.63 -18.78
N ASN A 27 13.58 3.91 -17.48
CA ASN A 27 13.39 5.23 -16.87
C ASN A 27 14.60 5.65 -16.01
N GLN A 28 15.83 5.35 -16.43
CA GLN A 28 17.04 5.55 -15.62
C GLN A 28 17.35 7.02 -15.31
N ASP A 29 16.92 7.94 -16.16
CA ASP A 29 17.20 9.39 -16.05
C ASP A 29 16.19 10.13 -15.13
N VAL A 30 15.22 9.44 -14.59
CA VAL A 30 14.16 10.03 -13.73
C VAL A 30 13.92 9.22 -12.48
N VAL A 31 13.40 9.87 -11.44
CA VAL A 31 12.99 9.16 -10.22
C VAL A 31 11.75 8.33 -10.50
N VAL A 32 11.80 7.07 -10.07
CA VAL A 32 10.66 6.14 -10.06
C VAL A 32 10.22 5.92 -8.63
N ILE A 33 8.98 6.29 -8.33
CA ILE A 33 8.39 6.15 -6.99
C ILE A 33 7.37 5.01 -7.03
N VAL A 34 7.61 3.98 -6.21
CA VAL A 34 6.66 2.88 -5.99
C VAL A 34 5.96 3.08 -4.65
N ASP A 35 4.65 3.34 -4.70
CA ASP A 35 3.83 3.46 -3.49
C ASP A 35 3.39 2.07 -3.03
N GLU A 36 4.02 1.58 -1.98
CA GLU A 36 3.78 0.28 -1.35
C GLU A 36 2.83 0.37 -0.13
N ALA A 37 1.86 1.26 -0.16
CA ALA A 37 0.91 1.40 0.96
C ALA A 37 0.17 0.11 1.33
N TYR A 38 0.04 -0.82 0.40
CA TYR A 38 -0.69 -2.09 0.58
C TYR A 38 0.18 -3.35 0.43
N VAL A 39 1.49 -3.23 0.27
CA VAL A 39 2.39 -4.35 -0.04
C VAL A 39 2.34 -5.47 1.01
N ASP A 40 2.19 -5.12 2.28
CA ASP A 40 2.18 -6.07 3.39
C ASP A 40 1.03 -7.10 3.31
N PHE A 41 -0.02 -6.83 2.52
CA PHE A 41 -1.16 -7.73 2.37
C PHE A 41 -0.96 -8.86 1.34
N GLY A 42 0.26 -9.09 0.88
CA GLY A 42 0.63 -10.26 0.09
C GLY A 42 1.15 -9.98 -1.32
N ALA A 43 1.73 -8.81 -1.55
CA ALA A 43 2.48 -8.48 -2.76
C ALA A 43 3.98 -8.54 -2.50
N ASP A 44 4.76 -8.71 -3.57
CA ASP A 44 6.21 -8.62 -3.52
C ASP A 44 6.66 -7.16 -3.48
N SER A 45 7.59 -6.86 -2.57
CA SER A 45 8.15 -5.51 -2.42
C SER A 45 9.25 -5.23 -3.43
N ALA A 46 9.29 -4.00 -3.94
CA ALA A 46 10.39 -3.49 -4.75
C ALA A 46 11.67 -3.17 -3.94
N LEU A 47 11.66 -3.31 -2.61
CA LEU A 47 12.82 -3.04 -1.75
C LEU A 47 14.12 -3.73 -2.19
N PRO A 48 14.14 -5.00 -2.64
CA PRO A 48 15.38 -5.62 -3.11
C PRO A 48 16.04 -4.87 -4.26
N LEU A 49 15.25 -4.20 -5.13
CA LEU A 49 15.73 -3.47 -6.29
C LEU A 49 16.46 -2.16 -5.95
N ILE A 50 16.30 -1.61 -4.75
CA ILE A 50 16.98 -0.37 -4.31
C ILE A 50 18.51 -0.50 -4.39
N LYS A 51 19.05 -1.72 -4.24
CA LYS A 51 20.49 -1.97 -4.34
C LYS A 51 21.01 -1.93 -5.78
N GLU A 52 20.12 -2.08 -6.75
CA GLU A 52 20.45 -2.14 -8.19
C GLU A 52 20.12 -0.82 -8.91
N TYR A 53 19.12 -0.08 -8.41
CA TYR A 53 18.58 1.12 -9.06
C TYR A 53 18.59 2.32 -8.11
N GLU A 54 19.54 3.23 -8.30
CA GLU A 54 19.69 4.43 -7.48
C GLU A 54 18.53 5.43 -7.62
N ASN A 55 17.77 5.35 -8.72
CA ASN A 55 16.60 6.19 -9.00
C ASN A 55 15.28 5.65 -8.43
N LEU A 56 15.30 4.48 -7.75
CA LEU A 56 14.13 3.91 -7.11
C LEU A 56 13.90 4.52 -5.72
N LEU A 57 12.66 4.97 -5.50
CA LEU A 57 12.15 5.38 -4.19
C LEU A 57 10.92 4.55 -3.85
N VAL A 58 10.98 3.75 -2.79
CA VAL A 58 9.83 3.02 -2.25
C VAL A 58 9.22 3.83 -1.11
N VAL A 59 7.91 4.07 -1.15
CA VAL A 59 7.19 4.77 -0.08
C VAL A 59 6.19 3.84 0.59
N ARG A 60 6.09 3.92 1.91
CA ARG A 60 5.20 3.10 2.75
C ARG A 60 4.49 3.94 3.79
N THR A 61 3.45 3.39 4.38
CA THR A 61 2.62 4.05 5.39
C THR A 61 2.30 3.14 6.57
N PHE A 62 2.11 3.75 7.74
CA PHE A 62 1.54 3.09 8.91
C PHE A 62 0.01 3.06 8.90
N SER A 63 -0.61 3.77 7.95
CA SER A 63 -2.07 3.97 7.92
C SER A 63 -2.87 2.71 7.61
N LYS A 64 -2.27 1.69 6.98
CA LYS A 64 -2.96 0.49 6.49
C LYS A 64 -2.64 -0.73 7.34
N SER A 65 -1.58 -1.44 7.06
CA SER A 65 -1.22 -2.71 7.70
C SER A 65 -0.94 -2.57 9.20
N ARG A 66 -0.42 -1.42 9.65
CA ARG A 66 -0.16 -1.14 11.07
C ARG A 66 -1.31 -0.43 11.79
N SER A 67 -2.45 -0.19 11.13
CA SER A 67 -3.68 0.39 11.72
C SER A 67 -3.49 1.75 12.42
N LEU A 68 -2.50 2.55 12.01
CA LEU A 68 -2.12 3.82 12.63
C LEU A 68 -2.39 5.04 11.75
N ALA A 69 -3.50 5.02 10.99
CA ALA A 69 -3.88 6.10 10.08
C ALA A 69 -3.93 7.48 10.77
N GLY A 70 -4.40 7.53 12.01
CA GLY A 70 -4.50 8.76 12.81
C GLY A 70 -3.16 9.39 13.18
N LEU A 71 -2.07 8.63 13.22
CA LEU A 71 -0.74 9.12 13.58
C LEU A 71 -0.02 9.83 12.43
N ARG A 72 -0.52 9.73 11.21
CA ARG A 72 0.02 10.39 10.01
C ARG A 72 1.50 10.05 9.75
N ILE A 73 1.88 8.77 9.89
CA ILE A 73 3.24 8.28 9.69
C ILE A 73 3.36 7.64 8.31
N GLY A 74 4.35 8.06 7.55
CA GLY A 74 4.84 7.43 6.34
C GLY A 74 6.36 7.50 6.28
N TYR A 75 6.96 6.69 5.46
CA TYR A 75 8.41 6.65 5.29
C TYR A 75 8.78 6.30 3.86
N ALA A 76 9.97 6.72 3.47
CA ALA A 76 10.55 6.43 2.17
C ALA A 76 11.88 5.70 2.32
N ILE A 77 12.16 4.79 1.41
CA ILE A 77 13.39 4.01 1.35
C ILE A 77 13.94 4.14 -0.07
N GLY A 78 15.21 4.50 -0.19
CA GLY A 78 15.87 4.70 -1.48
C GLY A 78 17.36 4.93 -1.31
N SER A 79 18.05 5.32 -2.39
CA SER A 79 19.47 5.65 -2.34
C SER A 79 19.74 6.81 -1.38
N PRO A 80 20.95 6.90 -0.78
CA PRO A 80 21.31 8.02 0.09
C PRO A 80 21.15 9.39 -0.58
N ALA A 81 21.33 9.48 -1.89
CA ALA A 81 21.14 10.72 -2.64
C ALA A 81 19.67 11.15 -2.64
N LEU A 82 18.74 10.24 -2.97
CA LEU A 82 17.30 10.53 -2.95
C LEU A 82 16.80 10.91 -1.55
N ILE A 83 17.24 10.18 -0.52
CA ILE A 83 16.85 10.48 0.86
C ILE A 83 17.38 11.85 1.30
N ARG A 84 18.59 12.24 0.88
CA ARG A 84 19.11 13.59 1.14
C ARG A 84 18.24 14.66 0.50
N TYR A 85 17.86 14.53 -0.77
CA TYR A 85 16.99 15.49 -1.45
C TYR A 85 15.62 15.61 -0.78
N LEU A 86 15.03 14.48 -0.35
CA LEU A 86 13.79 14.51 0.42
C LEU A 86 13.94 15.28 1.75
N ASN A 87 15.06 15.12 2.44
CA ASN A 87 15.34 15.86 3.67
C ASN A 87 15.54 17.36 3.38
N ASP A 88 16.23 17.73 2.32
CA ASP A 88 16.42 19.12 1.92
C ASP A 88 15.07 19.81 1.67
N VAL A 89 14.17 19.15 0.94
CA VAL A 89 12.79 19.64 0.72
C VAL A 89 12.02 19.70 2.03
N LYS A 90 12.06 18.63 2.85
CA LYS A 90 11.38 18.57 4.14
C LYS A 90 11.81 19.71 5.06
N PHE A 91 13.10 19.93 5.21
CA PHE A 91 13.62 20.99 6.08
C PHE A 91 13.35 22.40 5.53
N SER A 92 13.19 22.56 4.23
CA SER A 92 12.82 23.83 3.61
C SER A 92 11.34 24.16 3.73
N PHE A 93 10.47 23.13 3.82
CA PHE A 93 9.02 23.28 3.82
C PHE A 93 8.38 23.07 5.20
N ASN A 94 8.69 21.96 5.89
CA ASN A 94 8.18 21.61 7.21
C ASN A 94 9.16 20.69 7.94
N SER A 95 10.05 21.26 8.75
CA SER A 95 11.06 20.51 9.48
C SER A 95 10.49 19.69 10.66
N TYR A 96 9.32 20.06 11.18
CA TYR A 96 8.69 19.41 12.34
C TYR A 96 7.42 18.65 11.94
N THR A 97 7.55 17.70 11.02
CA THR A 97 6.42 16.97 10.43
C THR A 97 5.72 16.01 11.39
N MET A 98 6.43 15.49 12.40
CA MET A 98 5.91 14.48 13.32
C MET A 98 5.84 15.05 14.76
N ASN A 99 4.70 14.81 15.42
CA ASN A 99 4.55 15.09 16.83
C ASN A 99 5.15 13.97 17.70
N GLN A 100 5.42 14.26 18.97
CA GLN A 100 6.02 13.31 19.91
C GLN A 100 5.22 12.00 20.06
N PRO A 101 3.89 12.01 20.25
CA PRO A 101 3.11 10.78 20.32
C PRO A 101 3.28 9.90 19.08
N SER A 102 3.29 10.48 17.88
CA SER A 102 3.50 9.72 16.64
C SER A 102 4.88 9.04 16.59
N ILE A 103 5.93 9.72 17.09
CA ILE A 103 7.28 9.15 17.12
C ILE A 103 7.33 7.92 18.05
N TYR A 104 6.84 8.06 19.30
CA TYR A 104 6.88 6.96 20.28
C TYR A 104 5.98 5.78 19.89
N LEU A 105 4.74 6.06 19.47
CA LEU A 105 3.80 5.00 19.07
C LEU A 105 4.21 4.34 17.77
N GLY A 106 4.81 5.10 16.85
CA GLY A 106 5.36 4.54 15.61
C GLY A 106 6.53 3.60 15.88
N ALA A 107 7.46 3.96 16.78
CA ALA A 107 8.57 3.11 17.19
C ALA A 107 8.05 1.83 17.86
N ALA A 108 7.15 1.94 18.83
CA ALA A 108 6.54 0.80 19.48
C ALA A 108 5.83 -0.16 18.49
N ALA A 109 5.13 0.39 17.50
CA ALA A 109 4.47 -0.42 16.47
C ALA A 109 5.46 -1.15 15.54
N MET A 110 6.69 -0.65 15.38
CA MET A 110 7.75 -1.34 14.64
C MET A 110 8.38 -2.47 15.46
N GLU A 111 8.41 -2.35 16.77
CA GLU A 111 8.98 -3.34 17.68
C GLU A 111 8.02 -4.51 17.94
N ASP A 112 6.70 -4.30 17.82
CA ASP A 112 5.67 -5.33 18.04
C ASP A 112 5.36 -6.13 16.77
N GLU A 113 6.34 -6.92 16.34
CA GLU A 113 6.22 -7.74 15.13
C GLU A 113 5.20 -8.87 15.29
N GLU A 114 5.05 -9.44 16.48
CA GLU A 114 4.10 -10.55 16.73
C GLU A 114 2.66 -10.07 16.53
N TYR A 115 2.28 -8.96 17.13
CA TYR A 115 0.97 -8.34 16.94
C TYR A 115 0.73 -7.97 15.48
N PHE A 116 1.71 -7.35 14.85
CA PHE A 116 1.64 -6.95 13.44
C PHE A 116 1.36 -8.14 12.53
N GLN A 117 2.15 -9.21 12.62
CA GLN A 117 1.96 -10.42 11.83
C GLN A 117 0.64 -11.13 12.16
N GLY A 118 0.23 -11.12 13.43
CA GLY A 118 -1.05 -11.68 13.87
C GLY A 118 -2.26 -10.98 13.26
N THR A 119 -2.26 -9.65 13.24
CA THR A 119 -3.34 -8.85 12.64
C THR A 119 -3.34 -8.94 11.12
N LEU A 120 -2.17 -8.93 10.52
CA LEU A 120 -2.00 -9.06 9.07
C LEU A 120 -2.57 -10.38 8.54
N ARG A 121 -2.23 -11.52 9.18
CA ARG A 121 -2.81 -12.83 8.84
C ARG A 121 -4.33 -12.81 8.89
N LYS A 122 -4.92 -12.27 9.96
CA LYS A 122 -6.39 -12.18 10.09
C LYS A 122 -7.03 -11.40 8.94
N ILE A 123 -6.42 -10.30 8.50
CA ILE A 123 -6.93 -9.49 7.39
C ILE A 123 -6.84 -10.28 6.08
N VAL A 124 -5.71 -10.92 5.82
CA VAL A 124 -5.51 -11.73 4.60
C VAL A 124 -6.47 -12.90 4.57
N ASP A 125 -6.60 -13.66 5.67
CA ASP A 125 -7.51 -14.79 5.76
C ASP A 125 -8.98 -14.37 5.56
N THR A 126 -9.37 -13.23 6.16
CA THR A 126 -10.71 -12.66 5.98
C THR A 126 -10.95 -12.25 4.54
N ARG A 127 -9.97 -11.64 3.86
CA ARG A 127 -10.06 -11.31 2.43
C ARG A 127 -10.26 -12.56 1.59
N GLU A 128 -9.48 -13.60 1.82
CA GLU A 128 -9.58 -14.84 1.05
C GLU A 128 -10.92 -15.57 1.30
N TRP A 129 -11.43 -15.52 2.53
CA TRP A 129 -12.78 -15.98 2.81
C TRP A 129 -13.84 -15.12 2.08
N ALA A 130 -13.76 -13.80 2.18
CA ALA A 130 -14.71 -12.89 1.53
C ALA A 130 -14.73 -13.06 0.00
N LYS A 131 -13.57 -13.31 -0.63
CA LYS A 131 -13.49 -13.61 -2.07
C LYS A 131 -14.32 -14.84 -2.43
N LYS A 132 -14.27 -15.91 -1.63
CA LYS A 132 -15.06 -17.13 -1.85
C LYS A 132 -16.56 -16.87 -1.74
N GLU A 133 -16.98 -16.15 -0.71
CA GLU A 133 -18.39 -15.78 -0.50
C GLU A 133 -18.91 -14.87 -1.62
N LEU A 134 -18.14 -13.89 -2.03
CA LEU A 134 -18.51 -12.98 -3.11
C LEU A 134 -18.66 -13.71 -4.46
N LEU A 135 -17.77 -14.66 -4.78
CA LEU A 135 -17.90 -15.50 -5.97
C LEU A 135 -19.18 -16.33 -5.94
N ALA A 136 -19.54 -16.91 -4.79
CA ALA A 136 -20.78 -17.66 -4.62
C ALA A 136 -22.04 -16.80 -4.80
N LEU A 137 -21.94 -15.50 -4.55
CA LEU A 137 -23.00 -14.50 -4.75
C LEU A 137 -23.03 -13.91 -6.16
N GLY A 138 -22.17 -14.35 -7.09
CA GLY A 138 -22.15 -13.88 -8.48
C GLY A 138 -21.30 -12.62 -8.71
N PHE A 139 -20.44 -12.25 -7.77
CA PHE A 139 -19.46 -11.18 -7.97
C PHE A 139 -18.25 -11.67 -8.75
N THR A 140 -17.66 -10.77 -9.53
CA THR A 140 -16.38 -10.95 -10.20
C THR A 140 -15.40 -9.89 -9.73
N PHE A 141 -14.11 -10.21 -9.62
CA PHE A 141 -13.04 -9.30 -9.17
C PHE A 141 -11.68 -9.83 -9.61
N HIS A 142 -10.68 -8.96 -9.65
CA HIS A 142 -9.28 -9.35 -9.77
C HIS A 142 -8.73 -9.87 -8.45
N ASP A 143 -7.67 -10.69 -8.51
CA ASP A 143 -7.00 -11.18 -7.30
C ASP A 143 -6.34 -10.02 -6.55
N SER A 144 -7.00 -9.58 -5.47
CA SER A 144 -6.51 -8.46 -4.67
C SER A 144 -5.35 -8.88 -3.78
N LYS A 145 -4.28 -8.07 -3.76
CA LYS A 145 -3.17 -8.11 -2.82
C LYS A 145 -3.21 -6.92 -1.85
N ALA A 146 -4.40 -6.33 -1.64
CA ALA A 146 -4.66 -5.25 -0.69
C ALA A 146 -5.61 -5.70 0.43
N ASN A 147 -6.01 -4.81 1.33
CA ASN A 147 -7.00 -5.07 2.37
C ASN A 147 -8.44 -4.73 1.94
N PHE A 148 -8.71 -4.72 0.64
CA PHE A 148 -10.01 -4.51 0.02
C PHE A 148 -10.16 -5.39 -1.22
N ILE A 149 -11.39 -5.54 -1.71
CA ILE A 149 -11.72 -6.26 -2.93
C ILE A 149 -12.49 -5.29 -3.84
N PHE A 150 -12.03 -5.11 -5.07
CA PHE A 150 -12.72 -4.32 -6.09
C PHE A 150 -13.63 -5.24 -6.90
N ALA A 151 -14.87 -5.37 -6.43
CA ALA A 151 -15.82 -6.35 -6.95
C ALA A 151 -16.90 -5.71 -7.84
N ARG A 152 -17.34 -6.46 -8.82
CA ARG A 152 -18.47 -6.16 -9.71
C ARG A 152 -19.46 -7.32 -9.71
N HIS A 153 -20.75 -7.03 -9.63
CA HIS A 153 -21.81 -8.02 -9.83
C HIS A 153 -22.26 -8.05 -11.29
N GLU A 154 -22.59 -9.22 -11.83
CA GLU A 154 -22.90 -9.38 -13.25
C GLU A 154 -24.24 -8.74 -13.65
N THR A 155 -25.24 -8.84 -12.77
CA THR A 155 -26.64 -8.45 -13.07
C THR A 155 -27.13 -7.29 -12.20
N CYS A 156 -26.40 -6.85 -11.18
CA CYS A 156 -26.75 -5.75 -10.31
C CYS A 156 -25.80 -4.58 -10.54
N ALA A 157 -26.32 -3.40 -10.89
CA ALA A 157 -25.50 -2.20 -11.07
C ALA A 157 -24.88 -1.76 -9.75
N ALA A 158 -23.64 -1.25 -9.79
CA ALA A 158 -22.91 -0.85 -8.59
C ALA A 158 -23.65 0.24 -7.79
N GLU A 159 -24.33 1.17 -8.47
CA GLU A 159 -25.13 2.24 -7.85
C GLU A 159 -26.33 1.65 -7.10
N GLU A 160 -27.05 0.70 -7.70
CA GLU A 160 -28.18 0.03 -7.05
C GLU A 160 -27.74 -0.76 -5.82
N LEU A 161 -26.61 -1.46 -5.93
CA LEU A 161 -26.03 -2.21 -4.81
C LEU A 161 -25.60 -1.28 -3.68
N TYR A 162 -24.93 -0.18 -4.01
CA TYR A 162 -24.49 0.83 -3.05
C TYR A 162 -25.69 1.41 -2.28
N ASP A 163 -26.75 1.81 -3.01
CA ASP A 163 -27.97 2.38 -2.42
C ASP A 163 -28.72 1.38 -1.53
N ALA A 164 -28.74 0.10 -1.94
CA ALA A 164 -29.37 -0.95 -1.14
C ALA A 164 -28.60 -1.22 0.16
N LEU A 165 -27.26 -1.33 0.10
CA LEU A 165 -26.40 -1.53 1.27
C LEU A 165 -26.51 -0.33 2.22
N ARG A 166 -26.44 0.87 1.71
CA ARG A 166 -26.59 2.10 2.52
C ARG A 166 -27.96 2.19 3.22
N LYS A 167 -29.05 1.74 2.58
CA LYS A 167 -30.39 1.69 3.20
C LYS A 167 -30.46 0.61 4.29
N ALA A 168 -29.60 -0.38 4.24
CA ALA A 168 -29.47 -1.44 5.23
C ALA A 168 -28.44 -1.13 6.34
N ASP A 169 -27.91 0.12 6.36
CA ASP A 169 -26.87 0.57 7.31
C ASP A 169 -25.55 -0.22 7.21
N ILE A 170 -25.17 -0.64 5.96
CA ILE A 170 -23.94 -1.34 5.62
C ILE A 170 -23.03 -0.43 4.77
#